data_750ba09f23c1c2efec59d5385422d998
#
_entry.id   750ba09f23c1c2efec59d5385422d998
#
_cell.length_a   1.000
_cell.length_b   1.000
_cell.length_c   1.000
_cell.angle_alpha   90.00
_cell.angle_beta   90.00
_cell.angle_gamma   90.00
#
_symmetry.space_group_name_H-M   'P 1'
#
loop_
_entity.id
_entity.type
_entity.pdbx_description
1 polymer ?
#
loop_
_entity_poly.entity_id
_entity_poly.type
_entity_poly.pdbx_seq_one_letter_code
_entity_poly.pdbx_strand_id
1 'polypeptide(L)'
;MQIELTVNGERRGAEARDGESLLTFLREELQLPGSKNACEQGECGSCSVMVDRALVCSCLVLAAACGGKSVETVEALSDGATLHPLQQAFLTAGAVQCGFCTPGLIVAANALLQANPEPTDAEIREALSGNICRCTGYGKILEAVHAAAKGVRA
;
A
#
# COMPACT_ATOMS: atom_id res chain seq x y z
N MET A 1 7.80 24.04 -3.31
CA MET A 1 8.52 23.97 -2.00
C MET A 1 9.36 22.71 -1.98
N GLN A 2 10.66 22.84 -1.71
CA GLN A 2 11.54 21.67 -1.60
C GLN A 2 11.20 20.89 -0.33
N ILE A 3 10.92 19.60 -0.46
CA ILE A 3 10.71 18.69 0.67
C ILE A 3 11.68 17.52 0.61
N GLU A 4 12.11 17.05 1.76
CA GLU A 4 12.92 15.85 1.92
C GLU A 4 12.19 14.88 2.86
N LEU A 5 12.14 13.61 2.48
CA LEU A 5 11.52 12.55 3.26
C LEU A 5 12.28 11.25 3.03
N THR A 6 12.03 10.25 3.87
CA THR A 6 12.56 8.90 3.64
C THR A 6 11.50 8.09 2.90
N VAL A 7 11.78 7.60 1.70
CA VAL A 7 10.85 6.78 0.92
C VAL A 7 11.47 5.42 0.67
N ASN A 8 10.79 4.37 1.12
CA ASN A 8 11.23 2.98 0.96
C ASN A 8 12.67 2.76 1.50
N GLY A 9 12.99 3.40 2.63
CA GLY A 9 14.30 3.32 3.28
C GLY A 9 15.37 4.26 2.73
N GLU A 10 15.10 4.97 1.65
CA GLU A 10 16.04 5.92 1.03
C GLU A 10 15.63 7.38 1.26
N ARG A 11 16.60 8.22 1.59
CA ARG A 11 16.35 9.66 1.67
C ARG A 11 16.17 10.23 0.26
N ARG A 12 15.03 10.82 0.00
CA ARG A 12 14.66 11.39 -1.29
C ARG A 12 14.08 12.79 -1.11
N GLY A 13 14.32 13.64 -2.08
CA GLY A 13 13.81 14.99 -2.08
C GLY A 13 13.39 15.41 -3.47
N ALA A 14 12.34 16.21 -3.53
CA ALA A 14 11.87 16.84 -4.76
C ALA A 14 11.10 18.11 -4.42
N GLU A 15 10.75 18.88 -5.46
CA GLU A 15 9.94 20.06 -5.33
C GLU A 15 8.45 19.68 -5.33
N ALA A 16 7.77 19.94 -4.22
CA ALA A 16 6.31 19.77 -4.14
C ALA A 16 5.61 21.08 -4.53
N ARG A 17 4.53 20.94 -5.29
CA ARG A 17 3.64 22.06 -5.65
C ARG A 17 2.75 22.42 -4.47
N ASP A 18 2.25 23.64 -4.44
CA ASP A 18 1.33 24.07 -3.41
C ASP A 18 0.03 23.26 -3.46
N GLY A 19 -0.35 22.69 -2.33
CA GLY A 19 -1.55 21.85 -2.22
C GLY A 19 -1.43 20.46 -2.85
N GLU A 20 -0.26 20.04 -3.29
CA GLU A 20 -0.05 18.74 -3.91
C GLU A 20 -0.25 17.59 -2.92
N SER A 21 -0.99 16.57 -3.37
CA SER A 21 -1.16 15.35 -2.56
C SER A 21 0.11 14.50 -2.54
N LEU A 22 0.30 13.75 -1.46
CA LEU A 22 1.38 12.76 -1.37
C LEU A 22 1.28 11.73 -2.53
N LEU A 23 0.07 11.36 -2.95
CA LEU A 23 -0.14 10.47 -4.09
C LEU A 23 0.49 11.01 -5.37
N THR A 24 0.16 12.25 -5.72
CA THR A 24 0.70 12.91 -6.92
C THR A 24 2.22 13.04 -6.83
N PHE A 25 2.72 13.49 -5.69
CA PHE A 25 4.16 13.63 -5.44
C PHE A 25 4.93 12.29 -5.60
N LEU A 26 4.42 11.20 -5.02
CA LEU A 26 5.04 9.87 -5.15
C LEU A 26 5.08 9.41 -6.62
N ARG A 27 3.98 9.64 -7.36
CA ARG A 27 3.84 9.15 -8.73
C ARG A 27 4.63 9.99 -9.74
N GLU A 28 4.51 11.31 -9.65
CA GLU A 28 5.03 12.23 -10.67
C GLU A 28 6.45 12.69 -10.37
N GLU A 29 6.73 13.07 -9.13
CA GLU A 29 8.06 13.59 -8.79
C GLU A 29 9.04 12.47 -8.41
N LEU A 30 8.59 11.45 -7.68
CA LEU A 30 9.45 10.35 -7.26
C LEU A 30 9.40 9.11 -8.16
N GLN A 31 8.54 9.11 -9.19
CA GLN A 31 8.39 8.03 -10.17
C GLN A 31 8.07 6.67 -9.52
N LEU A 32 7.21 6.68 -8.49
CA LEU A 32 6.70 5.50 -7.79
C LEU A 32 5.22 5.26 -8.14
N PRO A 33 4.91 4.57 -9.24
CA PRO A 33 3.55 4.44 -9.76
C PRO A 33 2.71 3.37 -9.06
N GLY A 34 3.24 2.66 -8.07
CA GLY A 34 2.56 1.57 -7.36
C GLY A 34 1.27 2.02 -6.68
N SER A 35 1.27 3.16 -6.00
CA SER A 35 0.04 3.77 -5.49
C SER A 35 -0.81 4.30 -6.63
N LYS A 36 -2.09 3.94 -6.67
CA LYS A 36 -2.97 4.25 -7.82
C LYS A 36 -3.90 5.42 -7.53
N ASN A 37 -4.07 6.27 -8.54
CA ASN A 37 -5.02 7.38 -8.50
C ASN A 37 -6.40 6.91 -9.02
N ALA A 38 -7.44 6.99 -8.18
CA ALA A 38 -8.80 6.61 -8.54
C ALA A 38 -9.85 7.59 -7.98
N CYS A 39 -10.23 7.50 -6.71
CA CYS A 39 -11.32 8.31 -6.16
C CYS A 39 -10.91 9.71 -5.73
N GLU A 40 -9.67 9.92 -5.30
CA GLU A 40 -9.14 11.17 -4.71
C GLU A 40 -9.95 11.70 -3.51
N GLN A 41 -10.73 10.83 -2.86
CA GLN A 41 -11.65 11.16 -1.77
C GLN A 41 -11.43 10.31 -0.52
N GLY A 42 -10.38 9.47 -0.51
CA GLY A 42 -10.05 8.61 0.62
C GLY A 42 -10.96 7.40 0.81
N GLU A 43 -11.76 7.03 -0.20
CA GLU A 43 -12.76 5.95 -0.09
C GLU A 43 -12.26 4.61 -0.61
N CYS A 44 -11.52 4.59 -1.74
CA CYS A 44 -11.23 3.35 -2.45
C CYS A 44 -9.96 2.62 -1.98
N GLY A 45 -9.04 3.28 -1.29
CA GLY A 45 -7.80 2.69 -0.79
C GLY A 45 -6.74 2.32 -1.83
N SER A 46 -6.98 2.57 -3.13
CA SER A 46 -5.99 2.24 -4.20
C SER A 46 -4.67 3.00 -4.06
N CYS A 47 -4.69 4.10 -3.31
CA CYS A 47 -3.54 4.95 -3.01
C CYS A 47 -2.91 4.68 -1.63
N SER A 48 -3.26 3.60 -0.97
CA SER A 48 -2.76 3.27 0.39
C SER A 48 -1.24 3.20 0.44
N VAL A 49 -0.67 3.89 1.41
CA VAL A 49 0.77 3.87 1.76
C VAL A 49 0.92 3.90 3.28
N MET A 50 2.11 3.59 3.78
CA MET A 50 2.44 3.82 5.19
C MET A 50 3.14 5.17 5.34
N VAL A 51 2.76 5.97 6.32
CA VAL A 51 3.47 7.19 6.74
C VAL A 51 3.74 7.08 8.22
N ASP A 52 5.02 7.07 8.62
CA ASP A 52 5.44 6.86 10.02
C ASP A 52 4.72 5.67 10.68
N ARG A 53 4.61 4.54 9.96
CA ARG A 53 3.93 3.29 10.37
C ARG A 53 2.39 3.38 10.47
N ALA A 54 1.77 4.48 10.05
CA ALA A 54 0.32 4.59 9.92
C ALA A 54 -0.12 4.34 8.48
N LEU A 55 -1.13 3.49 8.30
CA LEU A 55 -1.75 3.27 6.98
C LEU A 55 -2.63 4.48 6.64
N VAL A 56 -2.38 5.12 5.50
CA VAL A 56 -3.10 6.32 5.06
C VAL A 56 -3.48 6.25 3.59
N CYS A 57 -4.53 6.97 3.22
CA CYS A 57 -4.85 7.27 1.81
C CYS A 57 -3.99 8.45 1.35
N SER A 58 -2.96 8.20 0.54
CA SER A 58 -2.02 9.23 0.11
C SER A 58 -2.65 10.38 -0.69
N CYS A 59 -3.84 10.15 -1.28
CA CYS A 59 -4.59 11.20 -1.97
C CYS A 59 -5.13 12.30 -1.03
N LEU A 60 -5.25 12.02 0.28
CA LEU A 60 -5.72 12.97 1.29
C LEU A 60 -4.60 13.58 2.15
N VAL A 61 -3.37 13.14 1.94
CA VAL A 61 -2.20 13.64 2.67
C VAL A 61 -1.49 14.67 1.81
N LEU A 62 -1.18 15.83 2.35
CA LEU A 62 -0.37 16.83 1.65
C LEU A 62 1.10 16.39 1.62
N ALA A 63 1.73 16.46 0.46
CA ALA A 63 3.15 16.17 0.30
C ALA A 63 4.01 17.01 1.26
N ALA A 64 3.67 18.28 1.39
CA ALA A 64 4.33 19.22 2.29
C ALA A 64 4.32 18.79 3.77
N ALA A 65 3.28 18.05 4.21
CA ALA A 65 3.17 17.55 5.57
C ALA A 65 4.02 16.28 5.82
N CYS A 66 4.65 15.74 4.78
CA CYS A 66 5.52 14.55 4.85
C CYS A 66 7.01 14.88 4.97
N GLY A 67 7.38 16.14 5.01
CA GLY A 67 8.78 16.55 5.24
C GLY A 67 9.35 15.91 6.50
N GLY A 68 10.50 15.23 6.39
CA GLY A 68 11.15 14.51 7.47
C GLY A 68 10.53 13.18 7.87
N LYS A 69 9.40 12.78 7.28
CA LYS A 69 8.70 11.52 7.60
C LYS A 69 9.24 10.34 6.80
N SER A 70 8.89 9.13 7.27
CA SER A 70 9.12 7.87 6.55
C SER A 70 7.84 7.49 5.80
N VAL A 71 7.97 7.22 4.51
CA VAL A 71 6.90 6.76 3.64
C VAL A 71 7.29 5.40 3.05
N GLU A 72 6.41 4.42 3.17
CA GLU A 72 6.58 3.11 2.55
C GLU A 72 5.45 2.87 1.56
N THR A 73 5.82 2.52 0.33
CA THR A 73 4.90 2.19 -0.76
C THR A 73 4.97 0.70 -1.09
N VAL A 74 4.11 0.21 -1.96
CA VAL A 74 4.13 -1.21 -2.37
C VAL A 74 5.47 -1.62 -2.98
N GLU A 75 6.20 -0.70 -3.58
CA GLU A 75 7.52 -0.94 -4.16
C GLU A 75 8.58 -1.35 -3.12
N ALA A 76 8.37 -0.99 -1.84
CA ALA A 76 9.29 -1.38 -0.77
C ALA A 76 9.22 -2.87 -0.40
N LEU A 77 8.16 -3.56 -0.79
CA LEU A 77 7.89 -4.93 -0.31
C LEU A 77 8.74 -5.99 -1.01
N SER A 78 9.18 -5.76 -2.24
CA SER A 78 10.11 -6.66 -2.92
C SER A 78 11.48 -6.02 -3.08
N ASP A 79 12.51 -6.85 -3.10
CA ASP A 79 13.90 -6.41 -3.35
C ASP A 79 14.23 -6.34 -4.85
N GLY A 80 13.23 -6.46 -5.71
CA GLY A 80 13.36 -6.48 -7.18
C GLY A 80 13.63 -7.87 -7.76
N ALA A 81 14.20 -8.79 -6.99
CA ALA A 81 14.47 -10.16 -7.43
C ALA A 81 13.50 -11.18 -6.83
N THR A 82 13.07 -10.95 -5.59
CA THR A 82 12.20 -11.86 -4.83
C THR A 82 10.92 -11.15 -4.43
N LEU A 83 9.79 -11.79 -4.73
CA LEU A 83 8.49 -11.27 -4.31
C LEU A 83 8.32 -11.40 -2.79
N HIS A 84 7.69 -10.39 -2.19
CA HIS A 84 7.24 -10.49 -0.81
C HIS A 84 6.20 -11.62 -0.66
N PRO A 85 6.13 -12.32 0.50
CA PRO A 85 5.17 -13.42 0.72
C PRO A 85 3.72 -13.05 0.39
N LEU A 86 3.27 -11.83 0.69
CA LEU A 86 1.96 -11.34 0.29
C LEU A 86 1.80 -11.27 -1.23
N GLN A 87 2.77 -10.74 -1.95
CA GLN A 87 2.72 -10.66 -3.42
C GLN A 87 2.64 -12.06 -4.02
N GLN A 88 3.47 -12.99 -3.53
CA GLN A 88 3.44 -14.37 -3.98
C GLN A 88 2.10 -15.05 -3.66
N ALA A 89 1.54 -14.82 -2.49
CA ALA A 89 0.25 -15.37 -2.08
C ALA A 89 -0.90 -14.85 -2.95
N PHE A 90 -0.89 -13.56 -3.30
CA PHE A 90 -1.88 -12.97 -4.21
C PHE A 90 -1.84 -13.61 -5.60
N LEU A 91 -0.65 -13.87 -6.13
CA LEU A 91 -0.50 -14.56 -7.42
C LEU A 91 -0.97 -16.01 -7.32
N THR A 92 -0.52 -16.75 -6.31
CA THR A 92 -0.82 -18.17 -6.13
C THR A 92 -2.31 -18.42 -5.90
N ALA A 93 -2.97 -17.58 -5.12
CA ALA A 93 -4.41 -17.68 -4.86
C ALA A 93 -5.28 -17.20 -6.03
N GLY A 94 -4.70 -16.54 -7.03
CA GLY A 94 -5.47 -15.89 -8.11
C GLY A 94 -6.26 -14.67 -7.61
N ALA A 95 -5.72 -13.94 -6.64
CA ALA A 95 -6.34 -12.76 -6.02
C ALA A 95 -6.21 -11.48 -6.87
N VAL A 96 -5.72 -11.59 -8.09
CA VAL A 96 -5.50 -10.49 -9.03
C VAL A 96 -6.28 -10.73 -10.30
N GLN A 97 -7.07 -9.73 -10.72
CA GLN A 97 -7.70 -9.70 -12.05
C GLN A 97 -7.19 -8.50 -12.82
N CYS A 98 -7.85 -7.32 -12.76
CA CYS A 98 -7.31 -6.13 -13.43
C CYS A 98 -6.02 -5.60 -12.77
N GLY A 99 -5.80 -5.89 -11.50
CA GLY A 99 -4.60 -5.52 -10.76
C GLY A 99 -4.59 -4.09 -10.19
N PHE A 100 -5.60 -3.29 -10.49
CA PHE A 100 -5.61 -1.87 -10.08
C PHE A 100 -5.68 -1.69 -8.55
N CYS A 101 -6.53 -2.46 -7.86
CA CYS A 101 -6.65 -2.41 -6.39
C CYS A 101 -5.50 -3.12 -5.66
N THR A 102 -4.75 -3.96 -6.35
CA THR A 102 -3.79 -4.90 -5.75
C THR A 102 -2.69 -4.21 -4.93
N PRO A 103 -2.04 -3.14 -5.39
CA PRO A 103 -1.01 -2.48 -4.59
C PRO A 103 -1.53 -1.96 -3.25
N GLY A 104 -2.66 -1.28 -3.24
CA GLY A 104 -3.27 -0.76 -2.01
C GLY A 104 -3.70 -1.86 -1.04
N LEU A 105 -4.28 -2.95 -1.56
CA LEU A 105 -4.64 -4.13 -0.76
C LEU A 105 -3.41 -4.82 -0.15
N ILE A 106 -2.32 -4.93 -0.88
CA ILE A 106 -1.08 -5.51 -0.38
C ILE A 106 -0.48 -4.66 0.75
N VAL A 107 -0.44 -3.34 0.59
CA VAL A 107 0.04 -2.44 1.65
C VAL A 107 -0.83 -2.55 2.90
N ALA A 108 -2.16 -2.55 2.76
CA ALA A 108 -3.10 -2.68 3.88
C ALA A 108 -2.97 -4.05 4.58
N ALA A 109 -2.88 -5.13 3.79
CA ALA A 109 -2.67 -6.48 4.33
C ALA A 109 -1.32 -6.62 5.05
N ASN A 110 -0.26 -6.01 4.51
CA ASN A 110 1.05 -5.99 5.16
C ASN A 110 1.00 -5.27 6.51
N ALA A 111 0.33 -4.12 6.56
CA ALA A 111 0.13 -3.38 7.81
C ALA A 111 -0.62 -4.22 8.86
N LEU A 112 -1.66 -4.95 8.45
CA LEU A 112 -2.37 -5.88 9.33
C LEU A 112 -1.44 -6.98 9.85
N LEU A 113 -0.71 -7.68 8.97
CA LEU A 113 0.14 -8.80 9.35
C LEU A 113 1.33 -8.39 10.22
N GLN A 114 1.81 -7.17 10.09
CA GLN A 114 2.82 -6.62 11.00
C GLN A 114 2.26 -6.37 12.41
N ALA A 115 1.00 -5.96 12.52
CA ALA A 115 0.33 -5.71 13.79
C ALA A 115 -0.23 -6.99 14.41
N ASN A 116 -0.77 -7.89 13.60
CA ASN A 116 -1.36 -9.17 14.00
C ASN A 116 -0.95 -10.27 13.01
N PRO A 117 0.04 -11.11 13.35
CA PRO A 117 0.52 -12.18 12.45
C PRO A 117 -0.48 -13.33 12.25
N GLU A 118 -1.53 -13.42 13.06
CA GLU A 118 -2.54 -14.48 13.03
C GLU A 118 -3.97 -13.91 12.97
N PRO A 119 -4.31 -13.13 11.93
CA PRO A 119 -5.61 -12.50 11.90
C PRO A 119 -6.72 -13.52 11.61
N THR A 120 -7.86 -13.32 12.27
CA THR A 120 -9.10 -14.00 11.92
C THR A 120 -9.70 -13.44 10.62
N ASP A 121 -10.63 -14.16 10.02
CA ASP A 121 -11.38 -13.69 8.85
C ASP A 121 -12.03 -12.31 9.09
N ALA A 122 -12.59 -12.11 10.27
CA ALA A 122 -13.24 -10.84 10.62
C ALA A 122 -12.22 -9.68 10.66
N GLU A 123 -11.06 -9.90 11.26
CA GLU A 123 -9.99 -8.89 11.32
C GLU A 123 -9.42 -8.57 9.95
N ILE A 124 -9.28 -9.57 9.05
CA ILE A 124 -8.84 -9.32 7.67
C ILE A 124 -9.90 -8.47 6.93
N ARG A 125 -11.19 -8.82 7.06
CA ARG A 125 -12.27 -8.07 6.42
C ARG A 125 -12.33 -6.63 6.92
N GLU A 126 -12.17 -6.42 8.21
CA GLU A 126 -12.14 -5.08 8.81
C GLU A 126 -10.94 -4.28 8.31
N ALA A 127 -9.74 -4.85 8.36
CA ALA A 127 -8.50 -4.19 7.93
C ALA A 127 -8.53 -3.81 6.44
N LEU A 128 -9.17 -4.61 5.59
CA LEU A 128 -9.28 -4.36 4.16
C LEU A 128 -10.57 -3.62 3.74
N SER A 129 -11.43 -3.26 4.69
CA SER A 129 -12.71 -2.61 4.38
C SER A 129 -12.58 -1.26 3.66
N GLY A 130 -11.46 -0.57 3.85
CA GLY A 130 -11.13 0.67 3.15
C GLY A 130 -10.49 0.48 1.77
N ASN A 131 -10.34 -0.74 1.28
CA ASN A 131 -9.72 -1.07 0.00
C ASN A 131 -10.72 -1.76 -0.94
N ILE A 132 -11.17 -1.04 -1.95
CA ILE A 132 -12.25 -1.51 -2.84
C ILE A 132 -11.68 -2.28 -4.02
N CYS A 133 -12.23 -3.48 -4.26
CA CYS A 133 -11.99 -4.27 -5.47
C CYS A 133 -13.30 -4.54 -6.19
N ARG A 134 -13.40 -4.15 -7.47
CA ARG A 134 -14.58 -4.36 -8.30
C ARG A 134 -14.62 -5.74 -8.96
N CYS A 135 -13.47 -6.42 -9.06
CA CYS A 135 -13.32 -7.59 -9.90
C CYS A 135 -13.46 -8.92 -9.14
N THR A 136 -12.76 -9.06 -7.99
CA THR A 136 -12.48 -10.36 -7.37
C THR A 136 -13.59 -10.88 -6.43
N GLY A 137 -14.44 -10.00 -5.91
CA GLY A 137 -15.40 -10.35 -4.85
C GLY A 137 -14.73 -10.70 -3.50
N TYR A 138 -13.44 -10.41 -3.34
CA TYR A 138 -12.62 -10.54 -2.12
C TYR A 138 -12.29 -11.97 -1.66
N GLY A 139 -13.00 -13.02 -2.08
CA GLY A 139 -12.76 -14.38 -1.60
C GLY A 139 -11.29 -14.80 -1.74
N LYS A 140 -10.72 -14.63 -2.93
CA LYS A 140 -9.31 -14.96 -3.21
C LYS A 140 -8.31 -14.03 -2.50
N ILE A 141 -8.70 -12.80 -2.24
CA ILE A 141 -7.89 -11.86 -1.47
C ILE A 141 -7.77 -12.32 -0.02
N LEU A 142 -8.88 -12.75 0.61
CA LEU A 142 -8.86 -13.31 1.97
C LEU A 142 -8.00 -14.57 2.04
N GLU A 143 -8.16 -15.49 1.08
CA GLU A 143 -7.31 -16.69 0.96
C GLU A 143 -5.82 -16.34 0.87
N ALA A 144 -5.47 -15.33 0.06
CA ALA A 144 -4.09 -14.87 -0.09
C ALA A 144 -3.50 -14.31 1.21
N VAL A 145 -4.27 -13.50 1.94
CA VAL A 145 -3.81 -12.93 3.23
C VAL A 145 -3.59 -14.05 4.26
N HIS A 146 -4.51 -15.01 4.35
CA HIS A 146 -4.33 -16.18 5.22
C HIS A 146 -3.12 -17.03 4.84
N ALA A 147 -2.88 -17.24 3.55
CA ALA A 147 -1.71 -17.99 3.08
C ALA A 147 -0.41 -17.27 3.42
N ALA A 148 -0.36 -15.95 3.24
CA ALA A 148 0.78 -15.13 3.60
C ALA A 148 1.06 -15.15 5.12
N ALA A 149 0.02 -15.07 5.95
CA ALA A 149 0.13 -15.13 7.40
C ALA A 149 0.80 -16.45 7.87
N LYS A 150 0.52 -17.57 7.21
CA LYS A 150 1.15 -18.86 7.49
C LYS A 150 2.61 -18.93 7.00
N GLY A 151 2.92 -18.27 5.88
CA GLY A 151 4.25 -18.25 5.28
C GLY A 151 5.26 -17.33 5.98
N VAL A 152 4.79 -16.32 6.69
CA VAL A 152 5.64 -15.42 7.50
C VAL A 152 6.25 -16.15 8.73
N ARG A 153 5.78 -17.36 9.06
CA ARG A 153 6.27 -18.19 10.17
C ARG A 153 7.37 -19.18 9.80
N ALA A 154 7.69 -19.29 8.51
CA ALA A 154 8.76 -20.17 8.02
C ALA A 154 10.10 -19.41 7.78
#